data_865b4d926abd8841ed00a3c411783b5f
#
_entry.id   865b4d926abd8841ed00a3c411783b5f
#
_cell.length_a   1.000
_cell.length_b   1.000
_cell.length_c   1.000
_cell.angle_alpha   90.00
_cell.angle_beta   90.00
_cell.angle_gamma   90.00
#
_symmetry.space_group_name_H-M   'P 1'
#
loop_
_entity.id
_entity.type
_entity.pdbx_description
1 polymer ?
#
loop_
_entity_poly.entity_id
_entity_poly.type
_entity_poly.pdbx_seq_one_letter_code
_entity_poly.pdbx_strand_id
1 'polypeptide(L)'
;MPRLMRCAFCGCLQDEPAGVKACARCGGELAFEAAPPPASRNYLQAQVELDQVTAPADTAVDRHLIVTIHAPARVPSEELAPTEAGRKPLGFVSVLDVSGSMGDEGKLNQAKEAVRHASRLLREGDVTALVTFATRVETLLPPTQVDAGLRQRLEASLGDLRAGGQTALCGGLEAGLAAARQQPQDVNLVLLLSDGQANVGEIDLEKIGARALEAAEHGVTVSTLGVGSDYNEGLMAEIATQGGGRFYHVKQAQQIGPYVAGELGEASAMAAREVALCLQLPAGTLVSAFSAAYHVREPGQVLVGDIPADTTLEVALKIKLPPLPPQAQLKIDGQLTYHSPAGNLLELGLNPVSLRVVETGQFGRRDGVVAEVVKQVLEQMRATGVLTYARTSSLLKRAPGQTAQAAAQASVADVNQYASLLGEAAAQTAAQDHARNLAAMAAAPMAAKAEVASAYSKQRSSKKFD
;
A
#
# COMPACT_ATOMS: atom_id res chain seq x y z
N MET A 1 -4.43 -29.25 5.91
CA MET A 1 -3.92 -28.35 4.87
C MET A 1 -4.04 -26.93 5.38
N PRO A 2 -3.02 -26.10 5.26
CA PRO A 2 -3.11 -24.69 5.61
C PRO A 2 -4.15 -24.02 4.70
N ARG A 3 -4.89 -23.04 5.24
CA ARG A 3 -6.03 -22.44 4.55
C ARG A 3 -5.92 -20.93 4.63
N LEU A 4 -6.11 -20.28 3.50
CA LEU A 4 -6.32 -18.85 3.45
C LEU A 4 -7.71 -18.54 3.99
N MET A 5 -7.77 -17.69 4.99
CA MET A 5 -8.99 -17.32 5.68
C MET A 5 -9.05 -15.82 5.88
N ARG A 6 -10.21 -15.25 5.58
CA ARG A 6 -10.47 -13.85 5.90
C ARG A 6 -11.31 -13.77 7.18
N CYS A 7 -10.85 -12.98 8.13
CA CYS A 7 -11.61 -12.73 9.33
C CYS A 7 -12.86 -11.88 9.03
N ALA A 8 -14.03 -12.38 9.40
CA ALA A 8 -15.30 -11.66 9.22
C ALA A 8 -15.39 -10.36 10.05
N PHE A 9 -14.61 -10.25 11.13
CA PHE A 9 -14.66 -9.11 12.04
C PHE A 9 -13.72 -7.98 11.65
N CYS A 10 -12.48 -8.29 11.23
CA CYS A 10 -11.47 -7.26 10.95
C CYS A 10 -10.94 -7.26 9.52
N GLY A 11 -11.46 -8.13 8.65
CA GLY A 11 -11.07 -8.23 7.26
C GLY A 11 -9.63 -8.75 7.01
N CYS A 12 -8.89 -9.11 8.06
CA CYS A 12 -7.51 -9.61 7.93
C CYS A 12 -7.49 -10.94 7.17
N LEU A 13 -6.71 -10.99 6.09
CA LEU A 13 -6.43 -12.22 5.36
C LEU A 13 -5.25 -12.93 6.03
N GLN A 14 -5.40 -14.21 6.31
CA GLN A 14 -4.40 -14.99 7.03
C GLN A 14 -4.19 -16.35 6.38
N ASP A 15 -2.93 -16.79 6.39
CA ASP A 15 -2.56 -18.15 6.03
C ASP A 15 -2.35 -18.93 7.35
N GLU A 16 -3.38 -19.61 7.79
CA GLU A 16 -3.36 -20.28 9.09
C GLU A 16 -3.13 -21.80 8.96
N PRO A 17 -2.33 -22.40 9.85
CA PRO A 17 -2.20 -23.84 9.93
C PRO A 17 -3.53 -24.54 10.18
N ALA A 18 -3.68 -25.78 9.76
CA ALA A 18 -4.89 -26.55 9.98
C ALA A 18 -5.26 -26.61 11.47
N GLY A 19 -6.51 -26.22 11.79
CA GLY A 19 -7.04 -26.26 13.17
C GLY A 19 -7.11 -24.91 13.89
N VAL A 20 -6.54 -23.84 13.34
CA VAL A 20 -6.72 -22.50 13.90
C VAL A 20 -8.13 -22.00 13.62
N LYS A 21 -8.84 -21.57 14.67
CA LYS A 21 -10.24 -21.12 14.59
C LYS A 21 -10.40 -19.62 14.87
N ALA A 22 -9.35 -18.96 15.30
CA ALA A 22 -9.39 -17.56 15.68
C ALA A 22 -8.41 -16.71 14.87
N CYS A 23 -8.83 -15.50 14.51
CA CYS A 23 -8.02 -14.53 13.79
C CYS A 23 -6.82 -14.09 14.63
N ALA A 24 -5.61 -14.18 14.09
CA ALA A 24 -4.39 -13.76 14.76
C ALA A 24 -4.36 -12.25 15.05
N ARG A 25 -5.13 -11.46 14.31
CA ARG A 25 -5.18 -10.00 14.47
C ARG A 25 -6.17 -9.52 15.53
N CYS A 26 -7.39 -10.09 15.58
CA CYS A 26 -8.45 -9.58 16.48
C CYS A 26 -9.04 -10.65 17.41
N GLY A 27 -8.62 -11.92 17.31
CA GLY A 27 -9.17 -13.03 18.07
C GLY A 27 -10.57 -13.50 17.62
N GLY A 28 -11.17 -12.84 16.62
CA GLY A 28 -12.49 -13.21 16.11
C GLY A 28 -12.50 -14.57 15.43
N GLU A 29 -13.66 -15.22 15.41
CA GLU A 29 -13.81 -16.55 14.80
C GLU A 29 -13.62 -16.49 13.28
N LEU A 30 -12.84 -17.44 12.72
CA LEU A 30 -12.60 -17.56 11.30
C LEU A 30 -13.68 -18.48 10.70
N ALA A 31 -14.53 -17.90 9.86
CA ALA A 31 -15.61 -18.63 9.18
C ALA A 31 -15.23 -19.00 7.75
N PHE A 32 -15.74 -20.14 7.29
CA PHE A 32 -15.61 -20.57 5.89
C PHE A 32 -16.80 -20.08 5.08
N GLU A 33 -16.56 -19.28 4.07
CA GLU A 33 -17.55 -19.13 3.00
C GLU A 33 -17.26 -20.12 1.88
N ALA A 34 -18.31 -20.79 1.41
CA ALA A 34 -18.22 -21.65 0.23
C ALA A 34 -18.02 -20.79 -1.02
N ALA A 35 -17.00 -21.09 -1.82
CA ALA A 35 -16.71 -20.31 -3.02
C ALA A 35 -17.79 -20.50 -4.10
N PRO A 36 -18.18 -19.44 -4.84
CA PRO A 36 -18.92 -19.59 -6.08
C PRO A 36 -18.07 -20.32 -7.14
N PRO A 37 -18.71 -21.00 -8.12
CA PRO A 37 -17.99 -21.74 -9.14
C PRO A 37 -17.16 -20.82 -10.04
N PRO A 38 -16.03 -21.30 -10.60
CA PRO A 38 -15.15 -20.50 -11.44
C PRO A 38 -15.84 -20.16 -12.77
N ALA A 39 -15.92 -18.89 -13.07
CA ALA A 39 -16.30 -18.39 -14.39
C ALA A 39 -15.10 -17.74 -15.05
N SER A 40 -14.78 -18.15 -16.29
CA SER A 40 -13.78 -17.59 -17.20
C SER A 40 -12.30 -17.57 -16.72
N ARG A 41 -11.36 -17.62 -17.66
CA ARG A 41 -9.92 -17.50 -17.39
C ARG A 41 -9.57 -16.20 -16.64
N ASN A 42 -10.28 -15.11 -16.91
CA ASN A 42 -10.15 -13.85 -16.20
C ASN A 42 -11.02 -13.88 -14.94
N TYR A 43 -10.38 -13.90 -13.80
CA TYR A 43 -11.05 -13.92 -12.50
C TYR A 43 -10.99 -12.56 -11.78
N LEU A 44 -10.12 -11.64 -12.21
CA LEU A 44 -10.21 -10.26 -11.77
C LEU A 44 -11.44 -9.60 -12.41
N GLN A 45 -12.02 -8.68 -11.69
CA GLN A 45 -13.07 -7.79 -12.20
C GLN A 45 -12.53 -6.37 -12.16
N ALA A 46 -12.84 -5.58 -13.19
CA ALA A 46 -12.42 -4.20 -13.24
C ALA A 46 -13.48 -3.31 -13.85
N GLN A 47 -13.63 -2.12 -13.29
CA GLN A 47 -14.56 -1.10 -13.74
C GLN A 47 -13.82 0.23 -13.86
N VAL A 48 -14.12 0.99 -14.91
CA VAL A 48 -13.59 2.35 -15.12
C VAL A 48 -14.73 3.33 -15.02
N GLU A 49 -14.54 4.41 -14.32
CA GLU A 49 -15.51 5.47 -14.16
C GLU A 49 -14.84 6.85 -14.32
N LEU A 50 -15.58 7.81 -14.87
CA LEU A 50 -15.10 9.15 -15.15
C LEU A 50 -15.85 10.16 -14.28
N ASP A 51 -15.14 11.12 -13.70
CA ASP A 51 -15.72 12.17 -12.84
C ASP A 51 -16.71 13.08 -13.57
N GLN A 52 -16.48 13.29 -14.87
CA GLN A 52 -17.35 14.13 -15.71
C GLN A 52 -17.34 13.62 -17.15
N VAL A 53 -18.52 13.33 -17.69
CA VAL A 53 -18.71 12.73 -19.03
C VAL A 53 -18.86 13.76 -20.14
N THR A 54 -18.64 15.05 -19.84
CA THR A 54 -18.63 16.13 -20.83
C THR A 54 -17.35 16.95 -20.74
N ALA A 55 -16.94 17.57 -21.83
CA ALA A 55 -15.80 18.48 -21.89
C ALA A 55 -16.08 19.66 -22.83
N PRO A 56 -15.51 20.86 -22.59
CA PRO A 56 -15.58 21.96 -23.54
C PRO A 56 -14.73 21.66 -24.78
N ALA A 57 -15.17 22.14 -25.94
CA ALA A 57 -14.40 22.08 -27.17
C ALA A 57 -13.17 23.01 -27.12
N ASP A 58 -12.18 22.69 -27.94
CA ASP A 58 -11.02 23.53 -28.24
C ASP A 58 -10.21 23.99 -27.00
N THR A 59 -10.40 23.30 -25.88
CA THR A 59 -9.73 23.64 -24.60
C THR A 59 -9.17 22.37 -23.95
N ALA A 60 -7.94 22.46 -23.48
CA ALA A 60 -7.38 21.38 -22.66
C ALA A 60 -8.12 21.30 -21.31
N VAL A 61 -8.44 20.09 -20.87
CA VAL A 61 -9.24 19.89 -19.67
C VAL A 61 -8.74 18.74 -18.84
N ASP A 62 -8.75 18.93 -17.53
CA ASP A 62 -8.46 17.87 -16.57
C ASP A 62 -9.72 17.03 -16.33
N ARG A 63 -9.58 15.71 -16.34
CA ARG A 63 -10.59 14.73 -15.92
C ARG A 63 -9.96 13.72 -14.99
N HIS A 64 -10.79 13.07 -14.20
CA HIS A 64 -10.32 12.07 -13.26
C HIS A 64 -11.02 10.75 -13.51
N LEU A 65 -10.22 9.69 -13.53
CA LEU A 65 -10.67 8.31 -13.67
C LEU A 65 -10.48 7.58 -12.34
N ILE A 66 -11.47 6.79 -11.99
CA ILE A 66 -11.33 5.75 -10.98
C ILE A 66 -11.38 4.41 -11.69
N VAL A 67 -10.35 3.61 -11.52
CA VAL A 67 -10.32 2.22 -11.97
C VAL A 67 -10.42 1.35 -10.73
N THR A 68 -11.57 0.74 -10.52
CA THR A 68 -11.81 -0.20 -9.42
C THR A 68 -11.46 -1.60 -9.90
N ILE A 69 -10.52 -2.26 -9.22
CA ILE A 69 -10.08 -3.62 -9.52
C ILE A 69 -10.43 -4.50 -8.33
N HIS A 70 -11.19 -5.54 -8.56
CA HIS A 70 -11.56 -6.51 -7.54
C HIS A 70 -10.90 -7.86 -7.80
N ALA A 71 -10.17 -8.36 -6.82
CA ALA A 71 -9.59 -9.70 -6.79
C ALA A 71 -10.47 -10.61 -5.91
N PRO A 72 -10.87 -11.80 -6.41
CA PRO A 72 -11.72 -12.70 -5.65
C PRO A 72 -10.98 -13.29 -4.45
N ALA A 73 -11.73 -13.76 -3.45
CA ALA A 73 -11.20 -14.45 -2.29
C ALA A 73 -10.49 -15.77 -2.64
N ARG A 74 -10.86 -16.37 -3.78
CA ARG A 74 -10.23 -17.58 -4.30
C ARG A 74 -9.94 -17.45 -5.78
N VAL A 75 -8.69 -17.71 -6.12
CA VAL A 75 -8.24 -17.84 -7.51
C VAL A 75 -8.69 -19.22 -8.04
N PRO A 76 -9.11 -19.34 -9.31
CA PRO A 76 -9.44 -20.63 -9.91
C PRO A 76 -8.29 -21.63 -9.78
N SER A 77 -8.62 -22.91 -9.55
CA SER A 77 -7.61 -23.95 -9.29
C SER A 77 -6.61 -24.14 -10.43
N GLU A 78 -7.02 -23.89 -11.66
CA GLU A 78 -6.19 -23.93 -12.87
C GLU A 78 -5.18 -22.79 -12.96
N GLU A 79 -5.44 -21.69 -12.24
CA GLU A 79 -4.57 -20.53 -12.16
C GLU A 79 -3.75 -20.48 -10.85
N LEU A 80 -3.84 -21.54 -10.03
CA LEU A 80 -2.97 -21.72 -8.87
C LEU A 80 -1.66 -22.42 -9.29
N ALA A 81 -0.57 -22.09 -8.61
CA ALA A 81 0.68 -22.78 -8.80
C ALA A 81 0.53 -24.28 -8.47
N PRO A 82 1.07 -25.19 -9.26
CA PRO A 82 0.96 -26.64 -9.08
C PRO A 82 1.84 -27.13 -7.93
N THR A 83 1.64 -26.63 -6.72
CA THR A 83 2.35 -27.08 -5.51
C THR A 83 1.37 -27.80 -4.59
N GLU A 84 1.81 -28.91 -3.98
CA GLU A 84 1.03 -29.66 -2.99
C GLU A 84 0.57 -28.82 -1.79
N ALA A 85 1.19 -27.67 -1.55
CA ALA A 85 0.93 -26.78 -0.42
C ALA A 85 -0.05 -25.62 -0.72
N GLY A 86 -0.46 -25.42 -1.97
CA GLY A 86 -1.45 -24.37 -2.33
C GLY A 86 -0.94 -22.94 -2.28
N ARG A 87 0.33 -22.66 -1.95
CA ARG A 87 1.01 -21.37 -2.09
C ARG A 87 2.48 -21.52 -2.47
N LYS A 88 3.02 -20.49 -3.11
CA LYS A 88 4.44 -20.43 -3.46
C LYS A 88 5.33 -20.24 -2.22
N PRO A 89 6.59 -20.70 -2.26
CA PRO A 89 7.56 -20.44 -1.20
C PRO A 89 7.74 -18.95 -0.93
N LEU A 90 7.85 -18.60 0.33
CA LEU A 90 7.96 -17.24 0.84
C LEU A 90 9.33 -17.00 1.45
N GLY A 91 10.01 -15.93 1.03
CA GLY A 91 11.14 -15.32 1.73
C GLY A 91 10.64 -14.24 2.67
N PHE A 92 10.81 -14.42 3.98
CA PHE A 92 10.37 -13.47 4.99
C PHE A 92 11.53 -12.95 5.83
N VAL A 93 11.86 -11.68 5.69
CA VAL A 93 12.94 -11.04 6.46
C VAL A 93 12.35 -10.07 7.48
N SER A 94 12.60 -10.34 8.76
CA SER A 94 12.28 -9.42 9.84
C SER A 94 13.45 -8.49 10.09
N VAL A 95 13.23 -7.17 10.02
CA VAL A 95 14.21 -6.12 10.33
C VAL A 95 13.72 -5.37 11.57
N LEU A 96 14.35 -5.61 12.70
CA LEU A 96 13.91 -5.11 14.00
C LEU A 96 14.80 -3.98 14.51
N ASP A 97 14.16 -2.87 14.87
CA ASP A 97 14.76 -1.85 15.70
C ASP A 97 14.99 -2.40 17.13
N VAL A 98 16.21 -2.29 17.63
CA VAL A 98 16.59 -2.59 19.01
C VAL A 98 17.25 -1.38 19.68
N SER A 99 16.98 -0.16 19.17
CA SER A 99 17.45 1.10 19.76
C SER A 99 16.89 1.33 21.17
N GLY A 100 17.40 2.34 21.87
CA GLY A 100 17.07 2.60 23.26
C GLY A 100 15.57 2.75 23.53
N SER A 101 14.82 3.41 22.65
CA SER A 101 13.37 3.63 22.74
C SER A 101 12.54 2.33 22.73
N MET A 102 13.04 1.29 22.10
CA MET A 102 12.38 -0.02 22.06
C MET A 102 12.37 -0.72 23.44
N GLY A 103 13.15 -0.23 24.41
CA GLY A 103 13.12 -0.72 25.80
C GLY A 103 11.86 -0.34 26.57
N ASP A 104 11.18 0.72 26.13
CA ASP A 104 10.02 1.26 26.81
C ASP A 104 8.73 0.48 26.47
N GLU A 105 7.77 0.48 27.40
CA GLU A 105 6.42 -0.07 27.20
C GLU A 105 6.37 -1.52 26.70
N GLY A 106 7.46 -2.28 26.84
CA GLY A 106 7.56 -3.66 26.39
C GLY A 106 7.60 -3.85 24.87
N LYS A 107 7.88 -2.80 24.10
CA LYS A 107 7.90 -2.81 22.62
C LYS A 107 8.83 -3.90 22.06
N LEU A 108 10.07 -3.99 22.57
CA LEU A 108 11.02 -5.02 22.15
C LEU A 108 10.50 -6.45 22.42
N ASN A 109 9.86 -6.66 23.57
CA ASN A 109 9.30 -7.98 23.91
C ASN A 109 8.16 -8.35 22.93
N GLN A 110 7.29 -7.42 22.62
CA GLN A 110 6.21 -7.64 21.66
C GLN A 110 6.73 -7.84 20.24
N ALA A 111 7.80 -7.13 19.85
CA ALA A 111 8.48 -7.35 18.58
C ALA A 111 9.08 -8.76 18.50
N LYS A 112 9.72 -9.24 19.57
CA LYS A 112 10.22 -10.63 19.69
C LYS A 112 9.07 -11.64 19.55
N GLU A 113 7.93 -11.42 20.26
CA GLU A 113 6.76 -12.29 20.16
C GLU A 113 6.18 -12.30 18.74
N ALA A 114 6.18 -11.17 18.04
CA ALA A 114 5.72 -11.09 16.66
C ALA A 114 6.60 -11.92 15.72
N VAL A 115 7.93 -11.87 15.87
CA VAL A 115 8.86 -12.71 15.10
C VAL A 115 8.63 -14.20 15.42
N ARG A 116 8.42 -14.56 16.70
CA ARG A 116 8.02 -15.92 17.08
C ARG A 116 6.71 -16.34 16.43
N HIS A 117 5.73 -15.47 16.46
CA HIS A 117 4.44 -15.74 15.81
C HIS A 117 4.60 -15.94 14.29
N ALA A 118 5.33 -15.05 13.61
CA ALA A 118 5.65 -15.18 12.20
C ALA A 118 6.29 -16.54 11.87
N SER A 119 7.27 -16.97 12.67
CA SER A 119 7.95 -18.26 12.48
C SER A 119 7.02 -19.48 12.55
N ARG A 120 5.88 -19.37 13.26
CA ARG A 120 4.85 -20.43 13.33
C ARG A 120 3.97 -20.48 12.10
N LEU A 121 3.84 -19.37 11.37
CA LEU A 121 3.06 -19.25 10.14
C LEU A 121 3.86 -19.68 8.92
N LEU A 122 5.18 -19.65 9.00
CA LEU A 122 6.07 -20.13 7.94
C LEU A 122 6.01 -21.65 7.81
N ARG A 123 6.18 -22.12 6.57
CA ARG A 123 6.09 -23.54 6.19
C ARG A 123 7.44 -24.09 5.77
N GLU A 124 7.56 -25.39 5.76
CA GLU A 124 8.69 -26.05 5.16
C GLU A 124 8.83 -25.63 3.69
N GLY A 125 10.04 -25.26 3.28
CA GLY A 125 10.33 -24.68 1.97
C GLY A 125 10.39 -23.16 1.94
N ASP A 126 9.83 -22.45 2.93
CA ASP A 126 10.03 -21.01 3.09
C ASP A 126 11.46 -20.70 3.57
N VAL A 127 11.87 -19.46 3.39
CA VAL A 127 13.14 -18.92 3.91
C VAL A 127 12.86 -17.75 4.84
N THR A 128 13.56 -17.69 5.95
CA THR A 128 13.45 -16.54 6.86
C THR A 128 14.81 -16.04 7.30
N ALA A 129 14.88 -14.73 7.59
CA ALA A 129 16.06 -14.09 8.18
C ALA A 129 15.65 -13.12 9.28
N LEU A 130 16.54 -12.84 10.20
CA LEU A 130 16.37 -11.85 11.26
C LEU A 130 17.57 -10.90 11.27
N VAL A 131 17.29 -9.65 10.98
CA VAL A 131 18.22 -8.52 11.07
C VAL A 131 17.78 -7.63 12.22
N THR A 132 18.73 -7.14 13.00
CA THR A 132 18.50 -6.12 14.03
C THR A 132 19.35 -4.89 13.76
N PHE A 133 18.87 -3.74 14.18
CA PHE A 133 19.61 -2.50 14.07
C PHE A 133 19.39 -1.61 15.29
N ALA A 134 20.47 -0.97 15.72
CA ALA A 134 20.52 0.12 16.65
C ALA A 134 21.63 1.08 16.15
N THR A 135 22.66 1.36 16.92
CA THR A 135 23.88 2.04 16.42
C THR A 135 24.64 1.17 15.41
N ARG A 136 24.55 -0.16 15.55
CA ARG A 136 25.10 -1.17 14.66
C ARG A 136 23.98 -2.01 14.06
N VAL A 137 24.27 -2.60 12.91
CA VAL A 137 23.38 -3.53 12.22
C VAL A 137 23.96 -4.93 12.36
N GLU A 138 23.13 -5.89 12.74
CA GLU A 138 23.54 -7.29 12.95
C GLU A 138 22.54 -8.24 12.30
N THR A 139 23.05 -9.22 11.54
CA THR A 139 22.23 -10.32 11.02
C THR A 139 22.30 -11.47 12.02
N LEU A 140 21.28 -11.59 12.86
CA LEU A 140 21.22 -12.58 13.94
C LEU A 140 20.87 -13.98 13.42
N LEU A 141 19.99 -14.03 12.43
CA LEU A 141 19.69 -15.26 11.69
C LEU A 141 19.87 -14.94 10.20
N PRO A 142 20.91 -15.51 9.55
CA PRO A 142 21.07 -15.36 8.11
C PRO A 142 19.92 -16.06 7.37
N PRO A 143 19.71 -15.80 6.08
CA PRO A 143 18.68 -16.47 5.30
C PRO A 143 18.75 -17.99 5.51
N THR A 144 17.69 -18.52 6.12
CA THR A 144 17.63 -19.91 6.61
C THR A 144 16.33 -20.54 6.16
N GLN A 145 16.44 -21.70 5.53
CA GLN A 145 15.27 -22.48 5.16
C GLN A 145 14.51 -22.95 6.41
N VAL A 146 13.19 -22.88 6.34
CA VAL A 146 12.33 -23.32 7.43
C VAL A 146 12.37 -24.83 7.57
N ASP A 147 12.87 -25.28 8.71
CA ASP A 147 12.96 -26.67 9.14
C ASP A 147 12.53 -26.86 10.61
N ALA A 148 12.57 -28.09 11.08
CA ALA A 148 12.19 -28.43 12.46
C ALA A 148 13.04 -27.72 13.52
N GLY A 149 14.30 -27.36 13.22
CA GLY A 149 15.23 -26.68 14.12
C GLY A 149 15.14 -25.16 14.10
N LEU A 150 14.42 -24.57 13.14
CA LEU A 150 14.34 -23.11 12.96
C LEU A 150 13.94 -22.39 14.26
N ARG A 151 12.90 -22.89 14.93
CA ARG A 151 12.36 -22.25 16.15
C ARG A 151 13.40 -22.17 17.25
N GLN A 152 14.21 -23.23 17.42
CA GLN A 152 15.27 -23.25 18.44
C GLN A 152 16.38 -22.24 18.08
N ARG A 153 16.79 -22.16 16.80
CA ARG A 153 17.77 -21.16 16.35
C ARG A 153 17.25 -19.74 16.56
N LEU A 154 15.99 -19.50 16.21
CA LEU A 154 15.36 -18.20 16.38
C LEU A 154 15.25 -17.79 17.85
N GLU A 155 14.85 -18.71 18.76
CA GLU A 155 14.81 -18.46 20.20
C GLU A 155 16.18 -18.11 20.78
N ALA A 156 17.22 -18.80 20.35
CA ALA A 156 18.58 -18.47 20.73
C ALA A 156 18.95 -17.04 20.28
N SER A 157 18.64 -16.68 19.03
CA SER A 157 18.90 -15.33 18.50
C SER A 157 18.12 -14.23 19.20
N LEU A 158 16.87 -14.50 19.61
CA LEU A 158 16.00 -13.50 20.28
C LEU A 158 16.29 -13.37 21.77
N GLY A 159 16.84 -14.42 22.42
CA GLY A 159 17.02 -14.48 23.88
C GLY A 159 17.87 -13.33 24.43
N ASP A 160 19.01 -13.08 23.81
CA ASP A 160 20.00 -12.11 24.27
C ASP A 160 19.78 -10.68 23.79
N LEU A 161 18.77 -10.44 22.95
CA LEU A 161 18.46 -9.09 22.48
C LEU A 161 18.09 -8.15 23.62
N ARG A 162 18.73 -7.01 23.66
CA ARG A 162 18.46 -5.91 24.59
C ARG A 162 18.30 -4.60 23.78
N ALA A 163 17.42 -3.74 24.26
CA ALA A 163 17.28 -2.41 23.68
C ALA A 163 18.44 -1.51 24.12
N GLY A 164 18.96 -0.71 23.18
CA GLY A 164 20.03 0.25 23.46
C GLY A 164 20.61 0.89 22.21
N GLY A 165 21.30 2.01 22.39
CA GLY A 165 21.93 2.72 21.28
C GLY A 165 21.01 3.62 20.47
N GLN A 166 21.48 4.04 19.31
CA GLN A 166 20.82 4.93 18.35
C GLN A 166 20.12 4.12 17.26
N THR A 167 19.59 4.78 16.20
CA THR A 167 18.71 4.16 15.21
C THR A 167 19.33 4.28 13.80
N ALA A 168 20.10 3.28 13.36
CA ALA A 168 20.64 3.16 12.01
C ALA A 168 19.62 2.50 11.05
N LEU A 169 18.46 3.11 10.87
CA LEU A 169 17.33 2.55 10.14
C LEU A 169 17.69 2.18 8.68
N CYS A 170 18.39 3.07 7.97
CA CYS A 170 18.80 2.82 6.59
C CYS A 170 19.70 1.58 6.49
N GLY A 171 20.68 1.46 7.38
CA GLY A 171 21.56 0.29 7.42
C GLY A 171 20.80 -1.00 7.73
N GLY A 172 19.82 -0.94 8.63
CA GLY A 172 18.90 -2.06 8.92
C GLY A 172 18.11 -2.48 7.69
N LEU A 173 17.53 -1.52 6.98
CA LEU A 173 16.81 -1.77 5.71
C LEU A 173 17.74 -2.41 4.67
N GLU A 174 18.93 -1.84 4.42
CA GLU A 174 19.90 -2.38 3.45
C GLU A 174 20.31 -3.83 3.77
N ALA A 175 20.57 -4.14 5.04
CA ALA A 175 20.89 -5.49 5.46
C ALA A 175 19.70 -6.46 5.28
N GLY A 176 18.49 -6.01 5.55
CA GLY A 176 17.26 -6.77 5.30
C GLY A 176 17.07 -7.08 3.82
N LEU A 177 17.25 -6.08 2.95
CA LEU A 177 17.19 -6.24 1.50
C LEU A 177 18.29 -7.19 0.97
N ALA A 178 19.49 -7.06 1.50
CA ALA A 178 20.60 -7.97 1.16
C ALA A 178 20.27 -9.42 1.56
N ALA A 179 19.68 -9.62 2.74
CA ALA A 179 19.24 -10.94 3.19
C ALA A 179 18.15 -11.53 2.28
N ALA A 180 17.17 -10.76 1.87
CA ALA A 180 16.12 -11.21 0.96
C ALA A 180 16.67 -11.64 -0.42
N ARG A 181 17.71 -10.95 -0.91
CA ARG A 181 18.37 -11.25 -2.20
C ARG A 181 19.31 -12.47 -2.16
N GLN A 182 19.79 -12.90 -0.98
CA GLN A 182 20.71 -14.05 -0.87
C GLN A 182 20.05 -15.39 -1.17
N GLN A 183 18.80 -15.58 -0.80
CA GLN A 183 18.01 -16.78 -1.08
C GLN A 183 16.60 -16.39 -1.55
N PRO A 184 16.48 -15.84 -2.76
CA PRO A 184 15.21 -15.33 -3.26
C PRO A 184 14.21 -16.48 -3.43
N GLN A 185 12.98 -16.21 -3.03
CA GLN A 185 11.84 -17.09 -3.19
C GLN A 185 10.88 -16.50 -4.23
N ASP A 186 9.80 -17.21 -4.56
CA ASP A 186 8.77 -16.69 -5.46
C ASP A 186 8.09 -15.42 -4.93
N VAL A 187 8.01 -15.29 -3.61
CA VAL A 187 7.54 -14.10 -2.90
C VAL A 187 8.57 -13.68 -1.89
N ASN A 188 9.01 -12.43 -1.92
CA ASN A 188 9.98 -11.92 -0.96
C ASN A 188 9.40 -10.71 -0.23
N LEU A 189 9.35 -10.79 1.09
CA LEU A 189 8.81 -9.76 1.96
C LEU A 189 9.84 -9.37 3.03
N VAL A 190 10.19 -8.10 3.06
CA VAL A 190 10.95 -7.47 4.14
C VAL A 190 9.98 -6.67 5.01
N LEU A 191 9.94 -6.96 6.30
CA LEU A 191 9.15 -6.24 7.28
C LEU A 191 10.06 -5.45 8.22
N LEU A 192 10.06 -4.13 8.07
CA LEU A 192 10.81 -3.19 8.88
C LEU A 192 9.96 -2.69 10.05
N LEU A 193 10.42 -2.94 11.27
CA LEU A 193 9.75 -2.50 12.50
C LEU A 193 10.64 -1.52 13.26
N SER A 194 10.12 -0.32 13.55
CA SER A 194 10.83 0.72 14.31
C SER A 194 9.87 1.57 15.13
N ASP A 195 10.33 2.04 16.28
CA ASP A 195 9.65 3.04 17.11
C ASP A 195 10.42 4.37 17.19
N GLY A 196 11.52 4.48 16.46
CA GLY A 196 12.44 5.61 16.50
C GLY A 196 12.53 6.39 15.19
N GLN A 197 13.35 7.42 15.27
CA GLN A 197 13.72 8.25 14.13
C GLN A 197 15.12 7.84 13.65
N ALA A 198 15.28 7.68 12.34
CA ALA A 198 16.62 7.47 11.77
C ALA A 198 17.54 8.62 12.16
N ASN A 199 18.62 8.33 12.87
CA ASN A 199 19.57 9.30 13.38
C ASN A 199 21.05 8.90 13.19
N VAL A 200 21.29 7.73 12.59
CA VAL A 200 22.63 7.22 12.26
C VAL A 200 22.65 6.80 10.78
N GLY A 201 23.73 7.14 10.09
CA GLY A 201 23.93 6.83 8.67
C GLY A 201 23.12 7.74 7.75
N GLU A 202 22.58 7.16 6.66
CA GLU A 202 21.70 7.89 5.76
C GLU A 202 20.34 8.14 6.43
N ILE A 203 19.90 9.40 6.41
CA ILE A 203 18.63 9.85 7.00
C ILE A 203 17.76 10.58 5.99
N ASP A 204 18.23 10.73 4.77
CA ASP A 204 17.48 11.37 3.68
C ASP A 204 16.37 10.45 3.21
N LEU A 205 15.13 10.92 3.34
CA LEU A 205 13.91 10.17 3.03
C LEU A 205 13.88 9.70 1.58
N GLU A 206 14.29 10.54 0.62
CA GLU A 206 14.25 10.22 -0.82
C GLU A 206 15.27 9.13 -1.15
N LYS A 207 16.47 9.21 -0.57
CA LYS A 207 17.51 8.21 -0.78
C LYS A 207 17.13 6.85 -0.16
N ILE A 208 16.53 6.86 1.03
CA ILE A 208 16.07 5.63 1.68
C ILE A 208 14.90 5.04 0.90
N GLY A 209 13.94 5.87 0.45
CA GLY A 209 12.84 5.46 -0.41
C GLY A 209 13.32 4.84 -1.73
N ALA A 210 14.35 5.43 -2.36
CA ALA A 210 14.92 4.91 -3.60
C ALA A 210 15.49 3.48 -3.45
N ARG A 211 16.04 3.11 -2.27
CA ARG A 211 16.49 1.73 -2.00
C ARG A 211 15.33 0.74 -1.93
N ALA A 212 14.21 1.17 -1.35
CA ALA A 212 13.00 0.36 -1.31
C ALA A 212 12.39 0.18 -2.71
N LEU A 213 12.41 1.23 -3.55
CA LEU A 213 11.97 1.17 -4.94
C LEU A 213 12.82 0.19 -5.75
N GLU A 214 14.14 0.31 -5.67
CA GLU A 214 15.07 -0.64 -6.32
C GLU A 214 14.79 -2.09 -5.90
N ALA A 215 14.47 -2.30 -4.60
CA ALA A 215 14.13 -3.64 -4.12
C ALA A 215 12.80 -4.15 -4.71
N ALA A 216 11.79 -3.30 -4.80
CA ALA A 216 10.50 -3.64 -5.39
C ALA A 216 10.62 -3.98 -6.89
N GLU A 217 11.44 -3.25 -7.64
CA GLU A 217 11.75 -3.55 -9.05
C GLU A 217 12.44 -4.91 -9.23
N HIS A 218 13.08 -5.44 -8.16
CA HIS A 218 13.71 -6.77 -8.13
C HIS A 218 12.88 -7.82 -7.38
N GLY A 219 11.58 -7.59 -7.22
CA GLY A 219 10.64 -8.57 -6.65
C GLY A 219 10.72 -8.72 -5.12
N VAL A 220 11.24 -7.71 -4.40
CA VAL A 220 11.25 -7.68 -2.93
C VAL A 220 10.29 -6.60 -2.43
N THR A 221 9.19 -7.01 -1.82
CA THR A 221 8.23 -6.10 -1.19
C THR A 221 8.75 -5.64 0.17
N VAL A 222 8.60 -4.36 0.50
CA VAL A 222 9.01 -3.79 1.79
C VAL A 222 7.80 -3.19 2.50
N SER A 223 7.40 -3.79 3.61
CA SER A 223 6.37 -3.26 4.51
C SER A 223 7.00 -2.68 5.76
N THR A 224 6.34 -1.70 6.38
CA THR A 224 6.85 -1.01 7.56
C THR A 224 5.83 -0.96 8.69
N LEU A 225 6.30 -1.18 9.92
CA LEU A 225 5.54 -1.01 11.16
C LEU A 225 6.16 0.10 12.01
N GLY A 226 5.44 1.20 12.21
CA GLY A 226 5.81 2.23 13.16
C GLY A 226 5.11 2.03 14.51
N VAL A 227 5.87 1.89 15.60
CA VAL A 227 5.35 1.59 16.93
C VAL A 227 5.39 2.82 17.83
N GLY A 228 4.26 3.15 18.48
CA GLY A 228 4.18 4.26 19.43
C GLY A 228 4.15 5.63 18.76
N SER A 229 4.76 6.65 19.44
CA SER A 229 4.62 8.06 19.07
C SER A 229 5.87 8.71 18.48
N ASP A 230 7.02 8.04 18.48
CA ASP A 230 8.31 8.73 18.28
C ASP A 230 8.95 8.50 16.91
N TYR A 231 8.46 7.51 16.14
CA TYR A 231 8.98 7.23 14.80
C TYR A 231 8.61 8.31 13.77
N ASN A 232 9.34 8.33 12.64
CA ASN A 232 9.07 9.23 11.53
C ASN A 232 8.04 8.61 10.57
N GLU A 233 6.77 9.04 10.65
CA GLU A 233 5.67 8.53 9.83
C GLU A 233 5.86 8.77 8.33
N GLY A 234 6.42 9.92 7.95
CA GLY A 234 6.70 10.24 6.56
C GLY A 234 7.74 9.31 5.95
N LEU A 235 8.82 9.00 6.71
CA LEU A 235 9.84 8.06 6.26
C LEU A 235 9.31 6.62 6.15
N MET A 236 8.58 6.16 7.16
CA MET A 236 8.02 4.80 7.16
C MET A 236 7.00 4.62 6.03
N ALA A 237 6.13 5.61 5.81
CA ALA A 237 5.18 5.59 4.70
C ALA A 237 5.89 5.64 3.34
N GLU A 238 6.95 6.44 3.19
CA GLU A 238 7.74 6.51 1.96
C GLU A 238 8.41 5.17 1.63
N ILE A 239 9.08 4.55 2.60
CA ILE A 239 9.71 3.23 2.43
C ILE A 239 8.68 2.19 1.96
N ALA A 240 7.52 2.12 2.62
CA ALA A 240 6.47 1.18 2.26
C ALA A 240 5.87 1.49 0.87
N THR A 241 5.68 2.78 0.54
CA THR A 241 5.14 3.20 -0.76
C THR A 241 6.07 2.79 -1.89
N GLN A 242 7.34 3.15 -1.79
CA GLN A 242 8.35 2.83 -2.81
C GLN A 242 8.64 1.33 -2.87
N GLY A 243 8.63 0.66 -1.71
CA GLY A 243 8.84 -0.79 -1.60
C GLY A 243 7.64 -1.65 -1.99
N GLY A 244 6.54 -1.05 -2.47
CA GLY A 244 5.35 -1.78 -2.89
C GLY A 244 4.58 -2.50 -1.77
N GLY A 245 4.96 -2.31 -0.50
CA GLY A 245 4.38 -2.94 0.67
C GLY A 245 3.32 -2.10 1.38
N ARG A 246 3.19 -2.25 2.69
CA ARG A 246 2.21 -1.56 3.53
C ARG A 246 2.87 -0.81 4.68
N PHE A 247 2.28 0.31 5.06
CA PHE A 247 2.64 1.05 6.28
C PHE A 247 1.57 0.84 7.34
N TYR A 248 2.00 0.44 8.54
CA TYR A 248 1.15 0.25 9.70
C TYR A 248 1.54 1.19 10.84
N HIS A 249 0.55 1.86 11.40
CA HIS A 249 0.69 2.56 12.67
C HIS A 249 0.21 1.68 13.83
N VAL A 250 1.12 1.30 14.72
CA VAL A 250 0.85 0.44 15.88
C VAL A 250 0.79 1.31 17.12
N LYS A 251 -0.41 1.52 17.66
CA LYS A 251 -0.62 2.33 18.86
C LYS A 251 -0.14 1.61 20.13
N GLN A 252 -0.31 0.30 20.16
CA GLN A 252 0.05 -0.53 21.30
C GLN A 252 0.86 -1.72 20.82
N ALA A 253 1.91 -2.07 21.57
CA ALA A 253 2.85 -3.12 21.18
C ALA A 253 2.17 -4.48 20.94
N GLN A 254 1.04 -4.77 21.63
CA GLN A 254 0.26 -6.00 21.44
C GLN A 254 -0.32 -6.16 20.03
N GLN A 255 -0.44 -5.07 19.28
CA GLN A 255 -0.94 -5.08 17.89
C GLN A 255 0.13 -5.53 16.87
N ILE A 256 1.41 -5.61 17.26
CA ILE A 256 2.51 -5.97 16.34
C ILE A 256 2.28 -7.36 15.75
N GLY A 257 2.02 -8.37 16.59
CA GLY A 257 1.79 -9.74 16.14
C GLY A 257 0.66 -9.88 15.11
N PRO A 258 -0.54 -9.34 15.37
CA PRO A 258 -1.63 -9.30 14.39
C PRO A 258 -1.26 -8.67 13.05
N TYR A 259 -0.50 -7.58 13.03
CA TYR A 259 -0.07 -6.97 11.77
C TYR A 259 0.93 -7.83 10.99
N VAL A 260 1.88 -8.45 11.70
CA VAL A 260 2.84 -9.38 11.08
C VAL A 260 2.12 -10.59 10.48
N ALA A 261 1.13 -11.16 11.19
CA ALA A 261 0.32 -12.26 10.66
C ALA A 261 -0.48 -11.84 9.42
N GLY A 262 -1.01 -10.62 9.41
CA GLY A 262 -1.71 -10.06 8.25
C GLY A 262 -0.81 -9.94 7.03
N GLU A 263 0.42 -9.42 7.20
CA GLU A 263 1.41 -9.30 6.11
C GLU A 263 1.78 -10.66 5.52
N LEU A 264 2.08 -11.63 6.37
CA LEU A 264 2.39 -13.00 5.91
C LEU A 264 1.21 -13.64 5.18
N GLY A 265 -0.03 -13.43 5.69
CA GLY A 265 -1.25 -13.91 5.05
C GLY A 265 -1.42 -13.34 3.65
N GLU A 266 -1.27 -12.03 3.49
CA GLU A 266 -1.41 -11.36 2.20
C GLU A 266 -0.28 -11.72 1.23
N ALA A 267 0.97 -11.74 1.69
CA ALA A 267 2.11 -12.15 0.86
C ALA A 267 1.96 -13.58 0.32
N SER A 268 1.33 -14.47 1.10
CA SER A 268 1.07 -15.86 0.69
C SER A 268 -0.18 -16.04 -0.17
N ALA A 269 -1.01 -15.00 -0.32
CA ALA A 269 -2.34 -15.04 -0.97
C ALA A 269 -2.45 -14.10 -2.16
N MET A 270 -1.42 -13.91 -2.95
CA MET A 270 -1.51 -13.06 -4.14
C MET A 270 -2.49 -13.65 -5.16
N ALA A 271 -3.49 -12.86 -5.56
CA ALA A 271 -4.39 -13.23 -6.65
C ALA A 271 -3.79 -12.88 -8.01
N ALA A 272 -3.10 -11.75 -8.11
CA ALA A 272 -2.50 -11.30 -9.36
C ALA A 272 -1.14 -10.63 -9.09
N ARG A 273 -0.21 -10.76 -10.02
CA ARG A 273 1.13 -10.18 -9.96
C ARG A 273 1.38 -9.28 -11.14
N GLU A 274 2.24 -8.29 -10.94
CA GLU A 274 2.69 -7.38 -11.99
C GLU A 274 1.51 -6.76 -12.76
N VAL A 275 0.44 -6.42 -12.05
CA VAL A 275 -0.76 -5.87 -12.67
C VAL A 275 -0.44 -4.53 -13.31
N ALA A 276 -0.71 -4.42 -14.60
CA ALA A 276 -0.57 -3.20 -15.36
C ALA A 276 -1.89 -2.80 -16.02
N LEU A 277 -2.23 -1.53 -15.89
CA LEU A 277 -3.38 -0.91 -16.55
C LEU A 277 -2.88 -0.22 -17.83
N CYS A 278 -3.46 -0.57 -18.97
CA CYS A 278 -3.17 0.05 -20.27
C CYS A 278 -4.43 0.73 -20.79
N LEU A 279 -4.45 2.07 -20.76
CA LEU A 279 -5.56 2.89 -21.25
C LEU A 279 -5.26 3.38 -22.67
N GLN A 280 -6.25 3.34 -23.55
CA GLN A 280 -6.21 3.97 -24.88
C GLN A 280 -6.70 5.40 -24.75
N LEU A 281 -5.77 6.34 -24.86
CA LEU A 281 -6.01 7.78 -24.70
C LEU A 281 -5.61 8.55 -25.96
N PRO A 282 -6.22 9.71 -26.24
CA PRO A 282 -5.80 10.58 -27.34
C PRO A 282 -4.32 10.97 -27.23
N ALA A 283 -3.67 11.11 -28.38
CA ALA A 283 -2.30 11.62 -28.42
C ALA A 283 -2.20 12.99 -27.74
N GLY A 284 -1.14 13.19 -26.96
CA GLY A 284 -0.93 14.41 -26.18
C GLY A 284 -1.65 14.44 -24.81
N THR A 285 -2.36 13.38 -24.42
CA THR A 285 -2.90 13.25 -23.07
C THR A 285 -1.77 13.04 -22.07
N LEU A 286 -1.79 13.78 -20.95
CA LEU A 286 -0.91 13.56 -19.82
C LEU A 286 -1.66 12.78 -18.73
N VAL A 287 -1.00 11.81 -18.12
CA VAL A 287 -1.57 10.97 -17.05
C VAL A 287 -0.72 11.08 -15.80
N SER A 288 -1.35 11.21 -14.66
CA SER A 288 -0.70 11.12 -13.34
C SER A 288 -1.58 10.33 -12.39
N ALA A 289 -0.97 9.53 -11.51
CA ALA A 289 -1.67 8.83 -10.45
C ALA A 289 -1.69 9.67 -9.17
N PHE A 290 -2.76 9.55 -8.36
CA PHE A 290 -2.83 10.18 -7.05
C PHE A 290 -1.92 9.48 -6.05
N SER A 291 -1.85 8.16 -6.09
CA SER A 291 -0.95 7.39 -5.25
C SER A 291 0.45 7.28 -5.87
N ALA A 292 1.47 7.58 -5.10
CA ALA A 292 2.87 7.36 -5.50
C ALA A 292 3.25 5.88 -5.64
N ALA A 293 2.39 4.96 -5.15
CA ALA A 293 2.57 3.53 -5.34
C ALA A 293 2.24 3.05 -6.76
N TYR A 294 1.59 3.88 -7.57
CA TYR A 294 1.26 3.55 -8.95
C TYR A 294 2.17 4.33 -9.91
N HIS A 295 2.94 3.61 -10.71
CA HIS A 295 3.93 4.22 -11.59
C HIS A 295 3.40 4.36 -13.01
N VAL A 296 3.29 5.60 -13.48
CA VAL A 296 2.95 5.90 -14.88
C VAL A 296 4.24 5.86 -15.70
N ARG A 297 4.38 4.85 -16.57
CA ARG A 297 5.57 4.68 -17.45
C ARG A 297 5.44 5.48 -18.74
N GLU A 298 4.27 5.35 -19.38
CA GLU A 298 3.92 6.04 -20.61
C GLU A 298 2.48 6.56 -20.49
N PRO A 299 2.07 7.55 -21.30
CA PRO A 299 0.68 7.98 -21.30
C PRO A 299 -0.27 6.80 -21.50
N GLY A 300 -1.07 6.49 -20.49
CA GLY A 300 -2.00 5.36 -20.49
C GLY A 300 -1.45 4.07 -19.90
N GLN A 301 -0.15 3.91 -19.66
CA GLN A 301 0.39 2.71 -19.00
C GLN A 301 0.69 2.99 -17.52
N VAL A 302 -0.04 2.32 -16.63
CA VAL A 302 0.09 2.47 -15.17
C VAL A 302 0.39 1.12 -14.54
N LEU A 303 1.52 1.02 -13.85
CA LEU A 303 1.84 -0.16 -13.06
C LEU A 303 1.13 -0.07 -11.71
N VAL A 304 0.30 -1.08 -11.43
CA VAL A 304 -0.47 -1.21 -10.20
C VAL A 304 0.27 -2.06 -9.17
N GLY A 305 1.03 -3.06 -9.64
CA GLY A 305 1.76 -4.01 -8.81
C GLY A 305 0.93 -5.24 -8.45
N ASP A 306 1.31 -5.91 -7.37
CA ASP A 306 0.68 -7.16 -6.94
C ASP A 306 -0.63 -6.92 -6.20
N ILE A 307 -1.63 -7.77 -6.44
CA ILE A 307 -2.95 -7.68 -5.80
C ILE A 307 -3.22 -8.94 -4.99
N PRO A 308 -3.36 -8.83 -3.65
CA PRO A 308 -3.76 -9.93 -2.80
C PRO A 308 -5.19 -10.41 -3.11
N ALA A 309 -5.47 -11.67 -2.81
CA ALA A 309 -6.82 -12.23 -2.89
C ALA A 309 -7.81 -11.46 -2.00
N ASP A 310 -9.07 -11.45 -2.38
CA ASP A 310 -10.18 -10.77 -1.68
C ASP A 310 -9.90 -9.28 -1.40
N THR A 311 -9.29 -8.61 -2.36
CA THR A 311 -8.92 -7.19 -2.28
C THR A 311 -9.62 -6.40 -3.36
N THR A 312 -10.07 -5.20 -3.01
CA THR A 312 -10.55 -4.20 -3.97
C THR A 312 -9.59 -3.02 -3.94
N LEU A 313 -9.05 -2.66 -5.09
CA LEU A 313 -8.19 -1.49 -5.28
C LEU A 313 -8.93 -0.42 -6.06
N GLU A 314 -8.74 0.84 -5.67
CA GLU A 314 -9.18 2.01 -6.43
C GLU A 314 -7.94 2.75 -6.93
N VAL A 315 -7.71 2.69 -8.24
CA VAL A 315 -6.62 3.42 -8.89
C VAL A 315 -7.18 4.74 -9.40
N ALA A 316 -6.88 5.81 -8.68
CA ALA A 316 -7.31 7.16 -9.06
C ALA A 316 -6.26 7.83 -9.95
N LEU A 317 -6.68 8.25 -11.14
CA LEU A 317 -5.84 8.89 -12.14
C LEU A 317 -6.38 10.26 -12.50
N LYS A 318 -5.48 11.22 -12.66
CA LYS A 318 -5.76 12.50 -13.31
C LYS A 318 -5.27 12.42 -14.75
N ILE A 319 -6.15 12.70 -15.70
CA ILE A 319 -5.83 12.80 -17.11
C ILE A 319 -6.04 14.24 -17.58
N LYS A 320 -5.03 14.80 -18.25
CA LYS A 320 -5.15 16.09 -18.91
C LYS A 320 -5.30 15.85 -20.40
N LEU A 321 -6.53 16.02 -20.86
CA LEU A 321 -6.89 15.86 -22.26
C LEU A 321 -6.41 17.06 -23.09
N PRO A 322 -5.91 16.86 -24.31
CA PRO A 322 -5.63 17.95 -25.23
C PRO A 322 -6.94 18.62 -25.69
N PRO A 323 -6.88 19.80 -26.34
CA PRO A 323 -8.04 20.38 -26.99
C PRO A 323 -8.67 19.40 -27.97
N LEU A 324 -9.97 19.19 -27.86
CA LEU A 324 -10.76 18.30 -28.73
C LEU A 324 -11.75 19.11 -29.54
N PRO A 325 -12.06 18.70 -30.79
CA PRO A 325 -13.02 19.42 -31.64
C PRO A 325 -14.46 19.30 -31.09
N PRO A 326 -15.32 20.29 -31.33
CA PRO A 326 -16.71 20.25 -30.90
C PRO A 326 -17.44 19.03 -31.46
N GLN A 327 -18.42 18.52 -30.71
CA GLN A 327 -19.23 17.33 -31.04
C GLN A 327 -18.43 16.00 -31.11
N ALA A 328 -17.14 16.01 -30.81
CA ALA A 328 -16.37 14.77 -30.71
C ALA A 328 -16.93 13.88 -29.58
N GLN A 329 -16.88 12.59 -29.81
CA GLN A 329 -17.09 11.56 -28.76
C GLN A 329 -15.76 10.86 -28.54
N LEU A 330 -15.19 11.06 -27.36
CA LEU A 330 -14.01 10.34 -26.94
C LEU A 330 -14.43 9.07 -26.18
N LYS A 331 -13.98 7.94 -26.67
CA LYS A 331 -14.10 6.65 -25.98
C LYS A 331 -12.77 6.38 -25.30
N ILE A 332 -12.77 6.28 -23.98
CA ILE A 332 -11.63 5.83 -23.19
C ILE A 332 -11.82 4.36 -22.96
N ASP A 333 -10.95 3.57 -23.56
CA ASP A 333 -10.93 2.11 -23.52
C ASP A 333 -9.63 1.64 -22.90
N GLY A 334 -9.50 0.36 -22.58
CA GLY A 334 -8.26 -0.19 -22.05
C GLY A 334 -8.37 -1.63 -21.63
N GLN A 335 -7.27 -2.11 -21.05
CA GLN A 335 -7.17 -3.47 -20.52
C GLN A 335 -6.27 -3.50 -19.28
N LEU A 336 -6.48 -4.51 -18.46
CA LEU A 336 -5.54 -4.94 -17.43
C LEU A 336 -4.77 -6.14 -17.95
N THR A 337 -3.45 -6.13 -17.77
CA THR A 337 -2.59 -7.30 -17.95
C THR A 337 -2.04 -7.72 -16.61
N TYR A 338 -1.97 -9.01 -16.34
CA TYR A 338 -1.45 -9.52 -15.07
C TYR A 338 -1.01 -10.97 -15.19
N HIS A 339 -0.12 -11.40 -14.29
CA HIS A 339 0.24 -12.80 -14.14
C HIS A 339 -0.59 -13.45 -13.02
N SER A 340 -1.16 -14.63 -13.32
CA SER A 340 -1.78 -15.46 -12.29
C SER A 340 -0.74 -16.05 -11.32
N PRO A 341 -1.12 -16.60 -10.17
CA PRO A 341 -0.22 -17.35 -9.30
C PRO A 341 0.50 -18.51 -10.00
N ALA A 342 -0.11 -19.12 -11.02
CA ALA A 342 0.53 -20.14 -11.87
C ALA A 342 1.58 -19.57 -12.84
N GLY A 343 1.64 -18.24 -13.00
CA GLY A 343 2.55 -17.56 -13.93
C GLY A 343 1.96 -17.35 -15.32
N ASN A 344 0.69 -17.65 -15.54
CA ASN A 344 0.02 -17.40 -16.82
C ASN A 344 -0.24 -15.89 -16.99
N LEU A 345 0.11 -15.35 -18.15
CA LEU A 345 -0.27 -13.98 -18.52
C LEU A 345 -1.75 -13.96 -18.91
N LEU A 346 -2.51 -13.11 -18.25
CA LEU A 346 -3.95 -12.91 -18.47
C LEU A 346 -4.23 -11.46 -18.83
N GLU A 347 -5.23 -11.27 -19.69
CA GLU A 347 -5.66 -9.95 -20.15
C GLU A 347 -7.17 -9.79 -19.91
N LEU A 348 -7.55 -8.70 -19.23
CA LEU A 348 -8.94 -8.34 -18.95
C LEU A 348 -9.26 -7.03 -19.64
N GLY A 349 -10.13 -7.06 -20.65
CA GLY A 349 -10.67 -5.85 -21.29
C GLY A 349 -11.54 -5.05 -20.31
N LEU A 350 -11.40 -3.73 -20.32
CA LEU A 350 -12.20 -2.82 -19.49
C LEU A 350 -13.45 -2.38 -20.27
N ASN A 351 -14.54 -2.17 -19.53
CA ASN A 351 -15.71 -1.52 -20.11
C ASN A 351 -15.36 -0.05 -20.40
N PRO A 352 -15.53 0.40 -21.67
CA PRO A 352 -15.15 1.74 -22.05
C PRO A 352 -16.06 2.79 -21.42
N VAL A 353 -15.50 3.94 -21.08
CA VAL A 353 -16.25 5.14 -20.72
C VAL A 353 -16.22 6.15 -21.86
N SER A 354 -17.32 6.89 -22.02
CA SER A 354 -17.45 7.87 -23.12
C SER A 354 -17.52 9.28 -22.55
N LEU A 355 -16.80 10.19 -23.20
CA LEU A 355 -16.82 11.62 -22.94
C LEU A 355 -17.31 12.36 -24.18
N ARG A 356 -18.32 13.22 -24.03
CA ARG A 356 -18.86 14.04 -25.08
C ARG A 356 -18.27 15.45 -25.04
N VAL A 357 -17.77 15.93 -26.17
CA VAL A 357 -17.27 17.29 -26.32
C VAL A 357 -18.41 18.20 -26.75
N VAL A 358 -18.66 19.26 -26.00
CA VAL A 358 -19.68 20.27 -26.29
C VAL A 358 -19.02 21.61 -26.63
N GLU A 359 -19.72 22.45 -27.40
CA GLU A 359 -19.22 23.80 -27.70
C GLU A 359 -18.95 24.58 -26.41
N THR A 360 -17.83 25.31 -26.38
CA THR A 360 -17.39 26.02 -25.17
C THR A 360 -18.44 27.00 -24.64
N GLY A 361 -19.20 27.64 -25.50
CA GLY A 361 -20.29 28.55 -25.10
C GLY A 361 -21.54 27.87 -24.54
N GLN A 362 -21.64 26.53 -24.67
CA GLN A 362 -22.75 25.71 -24.16
C GLN A 362 -22.33 24.87 -22.96
N PHE A 363 -21.02 24.84 -22.64
CA PHE A 363 -20.49 24.02 -21.54
C PHE A 363 -20.72 24.68 -20.19
N GLY A 364 -21.51 24.03 -19.35
CA GLY A 364 -21.63 24.35 -17.93
C GLY A 364 -20.60 23.56 -17.11
N ARG A 365 -19.96 24.22 -16.14
CA ARG A 365 -18.91 23.59 -15.32
C ARG A 365 -19.37 22.29 -14.63
N ARG A 366 -20.66 22.10 -14.40
CA ARG A 366 -21.25 20.91 -13.74
C ARG A 366 -21.92 19.95 -14.69
N ASP A 367 -21.88 20.20 -16.00
CA ASP A 367 -22.51 19.34 -16.97
C ASP A 367 -21.82 17.98 -17.01
N GLY A 368 -22.63 16.93 -16.94
CA GLY A 368 -22.12 15.55 -16.99
C GLY A 368 -21.30 15.10 -15.79
N VAL A 369 -21.38 15.80 -14.63
CA VAL A 369 -20.70 15.40 -13.39
C VAL A 369 -21.30 14.11 -12.85
N VAL A 370 -20.43 13.14 -12.52
CA VAL A 370 -20.75 11.87 -11.85
C VAL A 370 -20.39 12.03 -10.38
N ALA A 371 -21.37 12.40 -9.56
CA ALA A 371 -21.16 12.85 -8.18
C ALA A 371 -20.45 11.80 -7.31
N GLU A 372 -20.72 10.52 -7.52
CA GLU A 372 -20.09 9.45 -6.75
C GLU A 372 -18.59 9.34 -7.04
N VAL A 373 -18.22 9.40 -8.33
CA VAL A 373 -16.80 9.39 -8.74
C VAL A 373 -16.08 10.64 -8.22
N VAL A 374 -16.74 11.81 -8.23
CA VAL A 374 -16.17 13.04 -7.66
C VAL A 374 -15.88 12.86 -6.17
N LYS A 375 -16.75 12.21 -5.41
CA LYS A 375 -16.53 11.95 -3.98
C LYS A 375 -15.34 11.00 -3.76
N GLN A 376 -15.23 9.91 -4.54
CA GLN A 376 -14.10 8.99 -4.48
C GLN A 376 -12.78 9.70 -4.80
N VAL A 377 -12.74 10.50 -5.87
CA VAL A 377 -11.57 11.31 -6.21
C VAL A 377 -11.22 12.29 -5.10
N LEU A 378 -12.20 12.93 -4.46
CA LEU A 378 -11.98 13.82 -3.30
C LEU A 378 -11.32 13.08 -2.12
N GLU A 379 -11.72 11.84 -1.86
CA GLU A 379 -11.07 11.03 -0.83
C GLU A 379 -9.60 10.75 -1.17
N GLN A 380 -9.31 10.42 -2.42
CA GLN A 380 -7.94 10.21 -2.89
C GLN A 380 -7.10 11.50 -2.86
N MET A 381 -7.68 12.64 -3.25
CA MET A 381 -7.01 13.95 -3.14
C MET A 381 -6.65 14.31 -1.70
N ARG A 382 -7.57 14.08 -0.76
CA ARG A 382 -7.32 14.33 0.67
C ARG A 382 -6.24 13.40 1.20
N ALA A 383 -6.28 12.11 0.84
CA ALA A 383 -5.25 11.15 1.22
C ALA A 383 -3.87 11.56 0.69
N THR A 384 -3.79 11.97 -0.59
CA THR A 384 -2.57 12.50 -1.19
C THR A 384 -2.07 13.74 -0.44
N GLY A 385 -2.96 14.66 -0.07
CA GLY A 385 -2.62 15.85 0.70
C GLY A 385 -2.01 15.53 2.07
N VAL A 386 -2.59 14.56 2.79
CA VAL A 386 -2.09 14.08 4.08
C VAL A 386 -0.69 13.47 3.94
N LEU A 387 -0.48 12.59 2.96
CA LEU A 387 0.82 11.95 2.73
C LEU A 387 1.89 12.96 2.28
N THR A 388 1.52 13.89 1.41
CA THR A 388 2.41 14.98 0.98
C THR A 388 2.80 15.88 2.15
N TYR A 389 1.85 16.22 3.02
CA TYR A 389 2.12 16.99 4.23
C TYR A 389 3.10 16.25 5.15
N ALA A 390 2.87 14.97 5.42
CA ALA A 390 3.74 14.15 6.26
C ALA A 390 5.15 14.03 5.67
N ARG A 391 5.25 13.74 4.37
CA ARG A 391 6.53 13.68 3.64
C ARG A 391 7.28 15.00 3.72
N THR A 392 6.60 16.11 3.43
CA THR A 392 7.19 17.45 3.46
C THR A 392 7.64 17.84 4.87
N SER A 393 6.85 17.53 5.89
CA SER A 393 7.21 17.77 7.29
C SER A 393 8.42 16.95 7.72
N SER A 394 8.59 15.74 7.20
CA SER A 394 9.73 14.86 7.49
C SER A 394 11.03 15.36 6.84
N LEU A 395 10.96 15.86 5.60
CA LEU A 395 12.10 16.46 4.89
C LEU A 395 12.60 17.72 5.58
N LEU A 396 11.73 18.47 6.24
CA LEU A 396 11.97 19.83 6.72
C LEU A 396 12.39 19.94 8.18
N LYS A 397 12.76 18.87 8.85
CA LYS A 397 13.40 18.95 10.18
C LYS A 397 14.65 19.86 10.19
N ARG A 398 15.18 20.24 9.01
CA ARG A 398 16.30 21.18 8.85
C ARG A 398 15.87 22.62 8.47
N ALA A 399 14.60 22.84 8.06
CA ALA A 399 14.06 24.17 7.74
C ALA A 399 12.55 24.19 8.03
N PRO A 400 12.12 24.54 9.25
CA PRO A 400 10.77 24.28 9.72
C PRO A 400 9.72 25.22 9.12
N GLY A 401 8.54 24.67 8.85
CA GLY A 401 7.24 25.35 8.87
C GLY A 401 6.71 25.87 7.56
N GLN A 402 7.46 26.56 6.73
CA GLN A 402 6.88 27.29 5.57
C GLN A 402 6.43 26.36 4.42
N THR A 403 7.19 25.34 4.09
CA THR A 403 6.90 24.48 2.95
C THR A 403 5.82 23.43 3.24
N ALA A 404 5.75 22.86 4.46
CA ALA A 404 4.66 21.99 4.86
C ALA A 404 3.33 22.75 4.92
N GLN A 405 3.34 23.98 5.45
CA GLN A 405 2.17 24.85 5.47
C GLN A 405 1.73 25.26 4.06
N ALA A 406 2.68 25.56 3.17
CA ALA A 406 2.37 25.85 1.76
C ALA A 406 1.76 24.62 1.05
N ALA A 407 2.29 23.41 1.28
CA ALA A 407 1.74 22.17 0.75
C ALA A 407 0.32 21.91 1.28
N ALA A 408 0.07 22.17 2.57
CA ALA A 408 -1.25 22.06 3.16
C ALA A 408 -2.24 23.04 2.53
N GLN A 409 -1.84 24.31 2.37
CA GLN A 409 -2.68 25.34 1.73
C GLN A 409 -3.02 25.00 0.27
N ALA A 410 -2.03 24.53 -0.49
CA ALA A 410 -2.23 24.10 -1.87
C ALA A 410 -3.22 22.92 -1.94
N SER A 411 -3.03 21.90 -1.11
CA SER A 411 -3.94 20.75 -1.05
C SER A 411 -5.37 21.13 -0.66
N VAL A 412 -5.58 22.06 0.27
CA VAL A 412 -6.90 22.58 0.63
C VAL A 412 -7.54 23.35 -0.52
N ALA A 413 -6.75 24.14 -1.25
CA ALA A 413 -7.22 24.87 -2.43
C ALA A 413 -7.65 23.90 -3.55
N ASP A 414 -6.87 22.86 -3.83
CA ASP A 414 -7.19 21.83 -4.83
C ASP A 414 -8.48 21.11 -4.48
N VAL A 415 -8.64 20.68 -3.21
CA VAL A 415 -9.86 20.04 -2.71
C VAL A 415 -11.07 20.96 -2.87
N ASN A 416 -10.94 22.25 -2.51
CA ASN A 416 -12.01 23.22 -2.66
C ASN A 416 -12.41 23.40 -4.14
N GLN A 417 -11.44 23.60 -4.99
CA GLN A 417 -11.65 23.80 -6.43
C GLN A 417 -12.35 22.58 -7.06
N TYR A 418 -11.90 21.37 -6.72
CA TYR A 418 -12.47 20.16 -7.28
C TYR A 418 -13.87 19.86 -6.71
N ALA A 419 -14.07 19.99 -5.40
CA ALA A 419 -15.36 19.78 -4.76
C ALA A 419 -16.45 20.75 -5.23
N SER A 420 -16.08 21.90 -5.85
CA SER A 420 -17.05 22.83 -6.45
C SER A 420 -17.85 22.21 -7.60
N LEU A 421 -17.43 21.07 -8.15
CA LEU A 421 -18.24 20.27 -9.08
C LEU A 421 -19.52 19.75 -8.42
N LEU A 422 -19.50 19.52 -7.10
CA LEU A 422 -20.69 19.12 -6.31
C LEU A 422 -21.51 20.31 -5.79
N GLY A 423 -21.00 21.53 -5.90
CA GLY A 423 -21.62 22.75 -5.44
C GLY A 423 -20.74 23.53 -4.45
N GLU A 424 -21.06 24.82 -4.27
CA GLU A 424 -20.26 25.72 -3.41
C GLU A 424 -20.27 25.29 -1.93
N ALA A 425 -21.43 24.87 -1.42
CA ALA A 425 -21.54 24.39 -0.05
C ALA A 425 -20.70 23.13 0.18
N ALA A 426 -20.71 22.18 -0.78
CA ALA A 426 -19.90 20.98 -0.74
C ALA A 426 -18.39 21.32 -0.80
N ALA A 427 -18.01 22.30 -1.63
CA ALA A 427 -16.63 22.78 -1.73
C ALA A 427 -16.14 23.36 -0.39
N GLN A 428 -16.90 24.24 0.22
CA GLN A 428 -16.54 24.84 1.51
C GLN A 428 -16.41 23.80 2.60
N THR A 429 -17.39 22.88 2.70
CA THR A 429 -17.33 21.79 3.69
C THR A 429 -16.10 20.91 3.49
N ALA A 430 -15.86 20.47 2.24
CA ALA A 430 -14.74 19.62 1.90
C ALA A 430 -13.38 20.26 2.24
N ALA A 431 -13.21 21.54 1.91
CA ALA A 431 -12.01 22.31 2.19
C ALA A 431 -11.79 22.54 3.69
N GLN A 432 -12.86 22.89 4.42
CA GLN A 432 -12.80 23.11 5.88
C GLN A 432 -12.44 21.83 6.63
N ASP A 433 -13.04 20.69 6.26
CA ASP A 433 -12.74 19.40 6.88
C ASP A 433 -11.31 18.99 6.62
N HIS A 434 -10.82 19.14 5.38
CA HIS A 434 -9.44 18.83 5.04
C HIS A 434 -8.45 19.76 5.75
N ALA A 435 -8.70 21.06 5.81
CA ALA A 435 -7.88 22.02 6.55
C ALA A 435 -7.83 21.70 8.05
N ARG A 436 -8.98 21.34 8.64
CA ARG A 436 -9.06 20.94 10.05
C ARG A 436 -8.25 19.70 10.34
N ASN A 437 -8.28 18.70 9.43
CA ASN A 437 -7.51 17.49 9.55
C ASN A 437 -5.99 17.77 9.50
N LEU A 438 -5.52 18.53 8.51
CA LEU A 438 -4.11 18.91 8.42
C LEU A 438 -3.64 19.74 9.63
N ALA A 439 -4.50 20.63 10.15
CA ALA A 439 -4.20 21.40 11.38
C ALA A 439 -4.09 20.50 12.62
N ALA A 440 -4.96 19.48 12.75
CA ALA A 440 -4.90 18.51 13.83
C ALA A 440 -3.60 17.68 13.79
N MET A 441 -3.17 17.29 12.59
CA MET A 441 -1.88 16.61 12.40
C MET A 441 -0.70 17.50 12.84
N ALA A 442 -0.73 18.80 12.54
CA ALA A 442 0.30 19.74 12.96
C ALA A 442 0.35 19.93 14.48
N ALA A 443 -0.79 19.82 15.16
CA ALA A 443 -0.93 20.07 16.60
C ALA A 443 -0.62 18.83 17.47
N ALA A 444 -0.82 17.60 16.94
CA ALA A 444 -0.73 16.38 17.73
C ALA A 444 -0.04 15.24 16.96
N PRO A 445 1.18 14.79 17.35
CA PRO A 445 1.93 13.74 16.66
C PRO A 445 1.16 12.41 16.52
N MET A 446 0.41 12.00 17.54
CA MET A 446 -0.38 10.76 17.48
C MET A 446 -1.54 10.85 16.46
N ALA A 447 -2.16 12.02 16.34
CA ALA A 447 -3.17 12.25 15.32
C ALA A 447 -2.56 12.20 13.92
N ALA A 448 -1.37 12.78 13.74
CA ALA A 448 -0.64 12.74 12.47
C ALA A 448 -0.39 11.29 12.02
N LYS A 449 0.10 10.43 12.90
CA LYS A 449 0.38 9.02 12.57
C LYS A 449 -0.87 8.23 12.17
N ALA A 450 -1.96 8.42 12.89
CA ALA A 450 -3.23 7.77 12.58
C ALA A 450 -3.77 8.22 11.21
N GLU A 451 -3.71 9.53 10.92
CA GLU A 451 -4.16 10.09 9.64
C GLU A 451 -3.28 9.63 8.48
N VAL A 452 -1.95 9.59 8.65
CA VAL A 452 -1.03 9.08 7.62
C VAL A 452 -1.32 7.60 7.33
N ALA A 453 -1.50 6.77 8.36
CA ALA A 453 -1.84 5.36 8.17
C ALA A 453 -3.20 5.18 7.49
N SER A 454 -4.20 5.98 7.86
CA SER A 454 -5.52 5.98 7.22
C SER A 454 -5.44 6.41 5.75
N ALA A 455 -4.72 7.50 5.46
CA ALA A 455 -4.52 8.00 4.11
C ALA A 455 -3.78 6.98 3.23
N TYR A 456 -2.73 6.36 3.79
CA TYR A 456 -1.97 5.30 3.12
C TYR A 456 -2.87 4.10 2.76
N SER A 457 -3.66 3.63 3.72
CA SER A 457 -4.59 2.53 3.51
C SER A 457 -5.61 2.82 2.39
N LYS A 458 -6.14 4.05 2.33
CA LYS A 458 -7.07 4.48 1.27
C LYS A 458 -6.45 4.46 -0.12
N GLN A 459 -5.16 4.77 -0.24
CA GLN A 459 -4.46 4.77 -1.53
C GLN A 459 -4.05 3.38 -2.02
N ARG A 460 -3.97 2.39 -1.14
CA ARG A 460 -3.52 1.03 -1.47
C ARG A 460 -4.64 -0.01 -1.49
N SER A 461 -5.75 0.22 -0.77
CA SER A 461 -6.92 -0.67 -0.81
C SER A 461 -8.14 0.06 -0.24
N SER A 462 -9.30 -0.10 -0.85
CA SER A 462 -10.57 0.46 -0.36
C SER A 462 -11.12 -0.24 0.89
N LYS A 463 -10.40 -1.17 1.50
CA LYS A 463 -10.87 -1.85 2.71
C LYS A 463 -10.54 -1.01 3.94
N LYS A 464 -11.61 -0.55 4.61
CA LYS A 464 -11.52 -0.01 5.97
C LYS A 464 -11.01 -1.10 6.89
N PHE A 465 -9.84 -0.91 7.43
CA PHE A 465 -9.40 -1.59 8.63
C PHE A 465 -9.87 -0.72 9.81
N ASP A 466 -11.09 -0.98 10.30
CA ASP A 466 -11.59 -0.41 11.55
C ASP A 466 -10.84 -0.97 12.76
#